data_51f6095ebabd77eefed8622913cd860a
#
_entry.id   51f6095ebabd77eefed8622913cd860a
#
_cell.length_a   1.000
_cell.length_b   1.000
_cell.length_c   1.000
_cell.angle_alpha   90.00
_cell.angle_beta   90.00
_cell.angle_gamma   90.00
#
_symmetry.space_group_name_H-M   'P 1'
#
loop_
_entity.id
_entity.type
_entity.pdbx_description
1 polymer ?
#
loop_
_entity_poly.entity_id
_entity_poly.type
_entity_poly.pdbx_seq_one_letter_code
_entity_poly.pdbx_strand_id
1 'polypeptide(L)'
;MKKHILALIFIAFAAGCATNDKPKTTSAPASPMEPAATAASKTTFDPDKGVLIEESAKVTASVLSVDKEDRSITVRDPDGNIREIDVTDDVKNFDQIHPGDKLVLEVYSALAMKLAAPGEEFEDQQAQMVAVAKPGEKPKLVNVDVAEVLAEITAIDKKTRAVTVQGPGGNSVTIQVPKDIEKFDELKVGDKVNARYIQAFAVSVQKVD
;
A
#
# COMPACT_ATOMS: atom_id res chain seq x y z
N MET A 1 -6.61 28.26 -0.90
CA MET A 1 -5.48 27.38 -1.24
C MET A 1 -5.31 26.42 -0.08
N LYS A 2 -5.95 25.24 -0.15
CA LYS A 2 -5.82 24.20 0.87
C LYS A 2 -4.63 23.34 0.46
N LYS A 3 -3.54 23.41 1.22
CA LYS A 3 -2.38 22.53 1.07
C LYS A 3 -2.79 21.16 1.57
N HIS A 4 -3.09 20.25 0.68
CA HIS A 4 -3.19 18.83 1.01
C HIS A 4 -1.77 18.31 1.26
N ILE A 5 -1.43 18.18 2.53
CA ILE A 5 -0.22 17.48 2.95
C ILE A 5 -0.52 16.00 2.76
N LEU A 6 0.00 15.44 1.69
CA LEU A 6 0.02 13.99 1.46
C LEU A 6 0.94 13.38 2.52
N ALA A 7 0.35 12.92 3.62
CA ALA A 7 1.07 12.16 4.63
C ALA A 7 1.34 10.76 4.04
N LEU A 8 2.56 10.55 3.56
CA LEU A 8 3.06 9.21 3.24
C LEU A 8 3.09 8.39 4.53
N ILE A 9 2.10 7.52 4.71
CA ILE A 9 2.14 6.52 5.79
C ILE A 9 3.05 5.40 5.27
N PHE A 10 4.33 5.48 5.61
CA PHE A 10 5.25 4.36 5.51
C PHE A 10 4.87 3.33 6.57
N ILE A 11 4.27 2.23 6.16
CA ILE A 11 4.17 1.04 7.02
C ILE A 11 5.56 0.39 6.99
N ALA A 12 6.40 0.75 7.94
CA ALA A 12 7.64 0.04 8.18
C ALA A 12 7.31 -1.32 8.82
N PHE A 13 7.35 -2.39 8.03
CA PHE A 13 7.39 -3.74 8.59
C PHE A 13 8.77 -3.98 9.19
N ALA A 14 8.89 -3.84 10.51
CA ALA A 14 10.03 -4.32 11.24
C ALA A 14 9.97 -5.84 11.32
N ALA A 15 10.90 -6.52 10.65
CA ALA A 15 11.16 -7.94 10.87
C ALA A 15 11.75 -8.12 12.28
N GLY A 16 10.91 -8.43 13.26
CA GLY A 16 11.30 -8.76 14.62
C GLY A 16 11.85 -10.17 14.71
N CYS A 17 13.14 -10.31 15.06
CA CYS A 17 13.70 -11.59 15.50
C CYS A 17 13.03 -12.01 16.80
N ALA A 18 12.42 -13.21 16.79
CA ALA A 18 11.86 -13.83 17.98
C ALA A 18 12.95 -14.38 18.89
N THR A 19 13.01 -13.91 20.13
CA THR A 19 13.64 -14.64 21.22
C THR A 19 12.60 -15.44 21.99
N ASN A 20 12.96 -16.68 22.20
CA ASN A 20 12.18 -17.76 22.80
C ASN A 20 12.10 -17.56 24.30
N ASP A 21 10.92 -17.37 24.86
CA ASP A 21 10.64 -17.74 26.26
C ASP A 21 9.17 -18.16 26.45
N LYS A 22 9.00 -19.31 27.03
CA LYS A 22 7.76 -20.06 27.18
C LYS A 22 7.17 -19.84 28.56
N PRO A 23 5.89 -19.56 28.68
CA PRO A 23 5.09 -20.27 29.68
C PRO A 23 3.90 -20.99 29.11
N LYS A 24 3.71 -22.15 29.67
CA LYS A 24 2.73 -23.18 29.44
C LYS A 24 1.34 -22.74 29.93
N THR A 25 0.32 -22.74 29.07
CA THR A 25 -1.06 -22.88 29.54
C THR A 25 -1.96 -23.45 28.41
N THR A 26 -2.54 -24.57 28.73
CA THR A 26 -3.70 -25.34 28.26
C THR A 26 -4.48 -24.82 27.04
N SER A 27 -4.50 -25.64 25.99
CA SER A 27 -5.20 -25.49 24.72
C SER A 27 -6.66 -25.92 24.77
N ALA A 28 -7.55 -25.08 24.23
CA ALA A 28 -8.81 -25.52 23.62
C ALA A 28 -8.59 -25.69 22.10
N PRO A 29 -9.29 -26.56 21.38
CA PRO A 29 -9.01 -26.86 19.99
C PRO A 29 -9.39 -25.65 19.12
N ALA A 30 -8.40 -25.02 18.51
CA ALA A 30 -8.59 -23.99 17.52
C ALA A 30 -8.99 -24.64 16.19
N SER A 31 -10.12 -24.22 15.63
CA SER A 31 -10.47 -24.42 14.23
C SER A 31 -9.35 -23.88 13.33
N PRO A 32 -9.15 -24.44 12.11
CA PRO A 32 -8.10 -23.95 11.22
C PRO A 32 -8.35 -22.47 10.87
N MET A 33 -7.52 -21.61 11.37
CA MET A 33 -7.59 -20.18 11.10
C MET A 33 -6.94 -19.95 9.73
N GLU A 34 -7.74 -19.55 8.77
CA GLU A 34 -7.32 -19.06 7.47
C GLU A 34 -6.45 -17.79 7.67
N PRO A 35 -5.33 -17.62 6.93
CA PRO A 35 -4.42 -16.53 7.20
C PRO A 35 -5.10 -15.18 7.02
N ALA A 36 -5.01 -14.40 8.03
CA ALA A 36 -5.76 -13.20 8.29
C ALA A 36 -5.41 -12.00 7.43
N ALA A 37 -4.18 -11.92 6.95
CA ALA A 37 -3.71 -10.90 6.02
C ALA A 37 -2.69 -11.53 5.06
N THR A 38 -2.86 -11.26 3.78
CA THR A 38 -1.88 -11.66 2.76
C THR A 38 -1.14 -10.40 2.31
N ALA A 39 0.17 -10.38 2.49
CA ALA A 39 1.04 -9.33 1.98
C ALA A 39 2.04 -9.93 0.98
N ALA A 40 2.28 -9.22 -0.10
CA ALA A 40 3.26 -9.57 -1.11
C ALA A 40 4.09 -8.35 -1.50
N SER A 41 5.39 -8.55 -1.67
CA SER A 41 6.30 -7.54 -2.20
C SER A 41 7.09 -8.15 -3.34
N LYS A 42 7.24 -7.42 -4.43
CA LYS A 42 7.97 -7.84 -5.61
C LYS A 42 8.80 -6.69 -6.16
N THR A 43 10.08 -6.95 -6.38
CA THR A 43 10.94 -6.01 -7.12
C THR A 43 11.28 -6.63 -8.47
N THR A 44 11.05 -5.88 -9.53
CA THR A 44 11.36 -6.27 -10.91
C THR A 44 12.29 -5.23 -11.50
N PHE A 45 13.26 -5.69 -12.28
CA PHE A 45 14.12 -4.82 -13.06
C PHE A 45 13.97 -5.13 -14.55
N ASP A 46 13.93 -4.06 -15.32
CA ASP A 46 13.90 -4.09 -16.79
C ASP A 46 14.96 -3.09 -17.28
N PRO A 47 15.95 -3.49 -18.09
CA PRO A 47 17.02 -2.61 -18.55
C PRO A 47 16.55 -1.32 -19.23
N ASP A 48 15.40 -1.38 -19.89
CA ASP A 48 14.82 -0.26 -20.63
C ASP A 48 13.82 0.56 -19.80
N LYS A 49 13.19 -0.09 -18.80
CA LYS A 49 12.11 0.53 -18.00
C LYS A 49 12.54 0.91 -16.58
N GLY A 50 13.72 0.45 -16.13
CA GLY A 50 14.24 0.74 -14.80
C GLY A 50 13.77 -0.24 -13.73
N VAL A 51 13.64 0.21 -12.50
CA VAL A 51 13.22 -0.58 -11.32
C VAL A 51 11.73 -0.38 -11.06
N LEU A 52 11.02 -1.47 -10.83
CA LEU A 52 9.63 -1.47 -10.37
C LEU A 52 9.57 -2.24 -9.04
N ILE A 53 9.11 -1.57 -8.00
CA ILE A 53 8.81 -2.14 -6.69
C ILE A 53 7.30 -2.15 -6.54
N GLU A 54 6.73 -3.32 -6.26
CA GLU A 54 5.29 -3.50 -6.06
C GLU A 54 5.05 -4.10 -4.69
N GLU A 55 4.09 -3.56 -3.97
CA GLU A 55 3.63 -4.09 -2.69
C GLU A 55 2.12 -4.19 -2.71
N SER A 56 1.59 -5.26 -2.17
CA SER A 56 0.16 -5.46 -2.01
C SER A 56 -0.15 -6.10 -0.66
N ALA A 57 -1.29 -5.72 -0.10
CA ALA A 57 -1.82 -6.35 1.10
C ALA A 57 -3.34 -6.48 0.98
N LYS A 58 -3.87 -7.59 1.51
CA LYS A 58 -5.29 -7.85 1.61
C LYS A 58 -5.64 -8.24 3.03
N VAL A 59 -6.61 -7.54 3.61
CA VAL A 59 -7.15 -7.83 4.94
C VAL A 59 -8.64 -8.04 4.80
N THR A 60 -9.15 -9.08 5.48
CA THR A 60 -10.59 -9.37 5.51
C THR A 60 -11.07 -9.34 6.95
N ALA A 61 -12.09 -8.54 7.23
CA ALA A 61 -12.73 -8.45 8.54
C ALA A 61 -14.20 -8.90 8.45
N SER A 62 -14.76 -9.41 9.54
CA SER A 62 -16.18 -9.79 9.62
C SER A 62 -17.00 -8.65 10.18
N VAL A 63 -18.09 -8.28 9.53
CA VAL A 63 -19.04 -7.29 10.03
C VAL A 63 -19.85 -7.90 11.16
N LEU A 64 -19.78 -7.32 12.35
CA LEU A 64 -20.52 -7.78 13.54
C LEU A 64 -21.87 -7.06 13.68
N SER A 65 -21.87 -5.74 13.47
CA SER A 65 -23.06 -4.89 13.54
C SER A 65 -22.95 -3.73 12.55
N VAL A 66 -24.10 -3.15 12.24
CA VAL A 66 -24.23 -1.99 11.36
C VAL A 66 -25.16 -1.00 12.07
N ASP A 67 -24.67 0.22 12.28
CA ASP A 67 -25.48 1.35 12.72
C ASP A 67 -25.82 2.20 11.50
N LYS A 68 -27.12 2.27 11.18
CA LYS A 68 -27.59 3.02 10.01
C LYS A 68 -27.80 4.50 10.31
N GLU A 69 -28.01 4.86 11.56
CA GLU A 69 -28.25 6.26 11.98
C GLU A 69 -26.92 7.02 11.98
N ASP A 70 -25.89 6.42 12.58
CA ASP A 70 -24.55 7.01 12.66
C ASP A 70 -23.64 6.63 11.49
N ARG A 71 -24.15 5.80 10.55
CA ARG A 71 -23.38 5.26 9.41
C ARG A 71 -22.06 4.61 9.85
N SER A 72 -22.11 3.82 10.91
CA SER A 72 -20.95 3.08 11.39
C SER A 72 -21.13 1.56 11.24
N ILE A 73 -20.01 0.85 11.18
CA ILE A 73 -19.95 -0.62 11.20
C ILE A 73 -18.97 -1.06 12.27
N THR A 74 -19.36 -2.07 13.04
CA THR A 74 -18.42 -2.77 13.92
C THR A 74 -17.90 -3.99 13.20
N VAL A 75 -16.60 -4.13 13.13
CA VAL A 75 -15.93 -5.26 12.46
C VAL A 75 -15.01 -5.99 13.42
N ARG A 76 -14.81 -7.28 13.17
CA ARG A 76 -13.76 -8.10 13.79
C ARG A 76 -12.70 -8.38 12.75
N ASP A 77 -11.46 -7.96 13.04
CA ASP A 77 -10.31 -8.29 12.21
C ASP A 77 -9.90 -9.77 12.43
N PRO A 78 -9.00 -10.28 11.62
CA PRO A 78 -8.54 -11.65 11.71
C PRO A 78 -7.76 -11.99 13.00
N ASP A 79 -7.18 -11.00 13.64
CA ASP A 79 -6.49 -11.14 14.94
C ASP A 79 -7.48 -11.17 16.12
N GLY A 80 -8.79 -10.99 15.82
CA GLY A 80 -9.86 -11.00 16.79
C GLY A 80 -10.18 -9.64 17.40
N ASN A 81 -9.48 -8.57 17.01
CA ASN A 81 -9.76 -7.24 17.51
C ASN A 81 -11.06 -6.71 16.95
N ILE A 82 -11.81 -6.03 17.80
CA ILE A 82 -13.07 -5.38 17.41
C ILE A 82 -12.81 -3.89 17.22
N ARG A 83 -13.27 -3.35 16.08
CA ARG A 83 -13.14 -1.94 15.72
C ARG A 83 -14.44 -1.41 15.19
N GLU A 84 -14.74 -0.16 15.53
CA GLU A 84 -15.80 0.62 14.91
C GLU A 84 -15.21 1.48 13.80
N ILE A 85 -15.91 1.56 12.67
CA ILE A 85 -15.50 2.27 11.48
C ILE A 85 -16.65 3.16 11.02
N ASP A 86 -16.42 4.46 10.99
CA ASP A 86 -17.35 5.43 10.40
C ASP A 86 -17.27 5.33 8.88
N VAL A 87 -18.43 5.21 8.23
CA VAL A 87 -18.53 5.06 6.78
C VAL A 87 -19.01 6.36 6.16
N THR A 88 -18.14 7.02 5.42
CA THR A 88 -18.43 8.31 4.77
C THR A 88 -19.52 8.19 3.70
N ASP A 89 -20.13 9.33 3.32
CA ASP A 89 -21.18 9.38 2.29
C ASP A 89 -20.70 9.04 0.88
N ASP A 90 -19.40 8.99 0.67
CA ASP A 90 -18.80 8.55 -0.59
C ASP A 90 -19.03 7.04 -0.84
N VAL A 91 -19.16 6.24 0.22
CA VAL A 91 -19.53 4.83 0.13
C VAL A 91 -21.02 4.72 -0.17
N LYS A 92 -21.32 4.42 -1.42
CA LYS A 92 -22.71 4.22 -1.86
C LYS A 92 -23.23 2.85 -1.42
N ASN A 93 -24.56 2.72 -1.36
CA ASN A 93 -25.26 1.47 -1.02
C ASN A 93 -24.94 0.95 0.40
N PHE A 94 -24.65 1.84 1.36
CA PHE A 94 -24.36 1.47 2.75
C PHE A 94 -25.44 0.55 3.35
N ASP A 95 -26.72 0.81 3.01
CA ASP A 95 -27.87 0.01 3.49
C ASP A 95 -27.81 -1.48 3.13
N GLN A 96 -26.94 -1.86 2.19
CA GLN A 96 -26.73 -3.25 1.77
C GLN A 96 -25.68 -3.98 2.61
N ILE A 97 -25.06 -3.30 3.58
CA ILE A 97 -24.17 -3.95 4.54
C ILE A 97 -25.03 -4.60 5.62
N HIS A 98 -24.70 -5.85 5.95
CA HIS A 98 -25.39 -6.62 6.99
C HIS A 98 -24.40 -7.31 7.93
N PRO A 99 -24.79 -7.55 9.18
CA PRO A 99 -24.03 -8.43 10.05
C PRO A 99 -23.79 -9.79 9.39
N GLY A 100 -22.56 -10.30 9.47
CA GLY A 100 -22.12 -11.52 8.80
C GLY A 100 -21.42 -11.27 7.46
N ASP A 101 -21.58 -10.11 6.82
CA ASP A 101 -20.81 -9.77 5.62
C ASP A 101 -19.30 -9.70 5.92
N LYS A 102 -18.48 -9.85 4.89
CA LYS A 102 -17.03 -9.63 4.96
C LYS A 102 -16.67 -8.27 4.38
N LEU A 103 -15.96 -7.46 5.18
CA LEU A 103 -15.28 -6.26 4.72
C LEU A 103 -13.90 -6.65 4.22
N VAL A 104 -13.61 -6.37 2.96
CA VAL A 104 -12.31 -6.65 2.34
C VAL A 104 -11.62 -5.35 2.02
N LEU A 105 -10.43 -5.16 2.58
CA LEU A 105 -9.52 -4.07 2.27
C LEU A 105 -8.36 -4.63 1.45
N GLU A 106 -8.13 -4.06 0.28
CA GLU A 106 -6.99 -4.34 -0.58
C GLU A 106 -6.17 -3.06 -0.76
N VAL A 107 -4.88 -3.13 -0.50
CA VAL A 107 -3.94 -2.03 -0.70
C VAL A 107 -2.90 -2.48 -1.72
N TYR A 108 -2.62 -1.61 -2.66
CA TYR A 108 -1.56 -1.79 -3.65
C TYR A 108 -0.73 -0.52 -3.73
N SER A 109 0.58 -0.67 -3.75
CA SER A 109 1.51 0.41 -4.07
C SER A 109 2.54 -0.05 -5.10
N ALA A 110 2.92 0.85 -5.98
CA ALA A 110 3.99 0.61 -6.93
C ALA A 110 4.87 1.85 -7.06
N LEU A 111 6.18 1.64 -7.08
CA LEU A 111 7.18 2.66 -7.34
C LEU A 111 8.04 2.22 -8.52
N ALA A 112 7.87 2.90 -9.66
CA ALA A 112 8.70 2.73 -10.83
C ALA A 112 9.73 3.85 -10.90
N MET A 113 11.00 3.51 -11.14
CA MET A 113 12.09 4.48 -11.22
C MET A 113 12.98 4.18 -12.43
N LYS A 114 13.31 5.22 -13.19
CA LYS A 114 14.22 5.16 -14.33
C LYS A 114 15.15 6.36 -14.30
N LEU A 115 16.43 6.17 -14.64
CA LEU A 115 17.33 7.31 -14.84
C LEU A 115 16.77 8.25 -15.90
N ALA A 116 16.73 9.55 -15.57
CA ALA A 116 16.38 10.58 -16.52
C ALA A 116 17.51 10.75 -17.55
N ALA A 117 17.14 11.02 -18.79
CA ALA A 117 18.13 11.36 -19.80
C ALA A 117 18.76 12.74 -19.51
N PRO A 118 20.03 12.98 -19.85
CA PRO A 118 20.64 14.28 -19.68
C PRO A 118 19.85 15.37 -20.43
N GLY A 119 19.41 16.41 -19.69
CA GLY A 119 18.60 17.50 -20.25
C GLY A 119 17.12 17.17 -20.45
N GLU A 120 16.64 16.05 -19.96
CA GLU A 120 15.22 15.73 -19.96
C GLU A 120 14.47 16.73 -19.08
N GLU A 121 13.51 17.44 -19.69
CA GLU A 121 12.58 18.29 -18.96
C GLU A 121 11.44 17.43 -18.44
N PHE A 122 11.12 17.60 -17.17
CA PHE A 122 10.08 16.83 -16.51
C PHE A 122 9.17 17.76 -15.71
N GLU A 123 7.87 17.60 -15.93
CA GLU A 123 6.85 18.29 -15.13
C GLU A 123 6.25 17.31 -14.13
N ASP A 124 6.23 17.69 -12.86
CA ASP A 124 5.57 16.91 -11.82
C ASP A 124 4.08 16.75 -12.15
N GLN A 125 3.60 15.52 -12.18
CA GLN A 125 2.21 15.21 -12.50
C GLN A 125 1.55 14.47 -11.35
N GLN A 126 0.29 14.80 -11.09
CA GLN A 126 -0.54 14.10 -10.11
C GLN A 126 -1.91 13.82 -10.71
N ALA A 127 -2.41 12.62 -10.48
CA ALA A 127 -3.75 12.23 -10.87
C ALA A 127 -4.40 11.39 -9.77
N GLN A 128 -5.71 11.58 -9.59
CA GLN A 128 -6.51 10.79 -8.68
C GLN A 128 -7.72 10.24 -9.43
N MET A 129 -8.02 8.96 -9.17
CA MET A 129 -9.23 8.31 -9.64
C MET A 129 -9.99 7.72 -8.46
N VAL A 130 -11.30 7.95 -8.43
CA VAL A 130 -12.21 7.34 -7.45
C VAL A 130 -13.31 6.60 -8.20
N ALA A 131 -13.54 5.35 -7.83
CA ALA A 131 -14.65 4.55 -8.34
C ALA A 131 -15.48 4.02 -7.17
N VAL A 132 -16.79 4.08 -7.30
CA VAL A 132 -17.76 3.61 -6.32
C VAL A 132 -18.67 2.53 -6.91
N ALA A 133 -19.35 1.76 -6.06
CA ALA A 133 -20.32 0.76 -6.48
C ALA A 133 -21.48 1.41 -7.25
N LYS A 134 -22.01 0.68 -8.24
CA LYS A 134 -23.23 1.06 -8.93
C LYS A 134 -24.46 0.84 -8.05
N PRO A 135 -25.58 1.53 -8.34
CA PRO A 135 -26.84 1.27 -7.65
C PRO A 135 -27.21 -0.23 -7.68
N GLY A 136 -27.55 -0.81 -6.52
CA GLY A 136 -27.92 -2.21 -6.38
C GLY A 136 -26.75 -3.19 -6.16
N GLU A 137 -25.51 -2.76 -6.33
CA GLU A 137 -24.32 -3.57 -6.00
C GLU A 137 -23.95 -3.43 -4.51
N LYS A 138 -23.24 -4.43 -3.97
CA LYS A 138 -22.62 -4.32 -2.63
C LYS A 138 -21.66 -3.12 -2.58
N PRO A 139 -21.55 -2.45 -1.43
CA PRO A 139 -20.66 -1.28 -1.29
C PRO A 139 -19.24 -1.58 -1.73
N LYS A 140 -18.70 -0.68 -2.53
CA LYS A 140 -17.32 -0.71 -3.00
C LYS A 140 -16.82 0.71 -3.22
N LEU A 141 -15.61 0.97 -2.72
CA LEU A 141 -14.85 2.19 -2.98
C LEU A 141 -13.46 1.80 -3.44
N VAL A 142 -13.01 2.37 -4.54
CA VAL A 142 -11.62 2.25 -5.02
C VAL A 142 -11.08 3.65 -5.19
N ASN A 143 -9.93 3.92 -4.59
CA ASN A 143 -9.17 5.15 -4.82
C ASN A 143 -7.81 4.78 -5.41
N VAL A 144 -7.38 5.52 -6.41
CA VAL A 144 -6.07 5.38 -7.03
C VAL A 144 -5.44 6.77 -7.13
N ASP A 145 -4.30 6.92 -6.49
CA ASP A 145 -3.47 8.11 -6.57
C ASP A 145 -2.22 7.79 -7.39
N VAL A 146 -1.88 8.65 -8.33
CA VAL A 146 -0.68 8.55 -9.15
C VAL A 146 0.10 9.84 -9.02
N ALA A 147 1.39 9.74 -8.77
CA ALA A 147 2.32 10.87 -8.79
C ALA A 147 3.54 10.52 -9.64
N GLU A 148 3.95 11.44 -10.50
CA GLU A 148 5.19 11.38 -11.24
C GLU A 148 6.04 12.57 -10.86
N VAL A 149 7.27 12.32 -10.45
CA VAL A 149 8.19 13.36 -9.96
C VAL A 149 9.61 13.11 -10.46
N LEU A 150 10.36 14.19 -10.61
CA LEU A 150 11.80 14.11 -10.81
C LEU A 150 12.48 14.05 -9.43
N ALA A 151 13.12 12.95 -9.14
CA ALA A 151 13.87 12.72 -7.91
C ALA A 151 15.38 12.77 -8.19
N GLU A 152 16.19 12.78 -7.13
CA GLU A 152 17.65 12.84 -7.22
C GLU A 152 18.29 11.73 -6.38
N ILE A 153 19.34 11.11 -6.89
CA ILE A 153 20.16 10.18 -6.12
C ILE A 153 20.99 10.96 -5.11
N THR A 154 20.74 10.75 -3.83
CA THR A 154 21.43 11.45 -2.73
C THR A 154 22.51 10.61 -2.06
N ALA A 155 22.44 9.27 -2.15
CA ALA A 155 23.47 8.38 -1.63
C ALA A 155 23.53 7.05 -2.41
N ILE A 156 24.73 6.48 -2.50
CA ILE A 156 24.97 5.16 -3.11
C ILE A 156 25.91 4.38 -2.20
N ASP A 157 25.48 3.24 -1.72
CA ASP A 157 26.35 2.24 -1.08
C ASP A 157 26.71 1.15 -2.08
N LYS A 158 27.92 1.19 -2.60
CA LYS A 158 28.41 0.20 -3.57
C LYS A 158 28.60 -1.18 -2.99
N LYS A 159 28.81 -1.33 -1.67
CA LYS A 159 28.99 -2.63 -1.03
C LYS A 159 27.68 -3.40 -0.91
N THR A 160 26.65 -2.70 -0.47
CA THR A 160 25.30 -3.27 -0.32
C THR A 160 24.44 -3.09 -1.56
N ARG A 161 24.90 -2.32 -2.55
CA ARG A 161 24.14 -1.90 -3.74
C ARG A 161 22.85 -1.15 -3.37
N ALA A 162 22.90 -0.39 -2.29
CA ALA A 162 21.78 0.45 -1.87
C ALA A 162 21.89 1.83 -2.51
N VAL A 163 20.79 2.33 -3.05
CA VAL A 163 20.66 3.68 -3.61
C VAL A 163 19.58 4.43 -2.86
N THR A 164 19.90 5.60 -2.35
CA THR A 164 18.92 6.50 -1.74
C THR A 164 18.53 7.58 -2.75
N VAL A 165 17.24 7.67 -3.00
CA VAL A 165 16.63 8.64 -3.92
C VAL A 165 15.77 9.59 -3.13
N GLN A 166 15.86 10.90 -3.38
CA GLN A 166 15.08 11.93 -2.72
C GLN A 166 14.18 12.65 -3.74
N GLY A 167 12.89 12.70 -3.44
CA GLY A 167 11.91 13.46 -4.22
C GLY A 167 11.90 14.95 -3.87
N PRO A 168 11.16 15.78 -4.65
CA PRO A 168 11.12 17.23 -4.49
C PRO A 168 10.55 17.69 -3.13
N GLY A 169 9.73 16.83 -2.48
CA GLY A 169 9.22 17.09 -1.13
C GLY A 169 10.17 16.77 0.02
N GLY A 170 11.42 16.36 -0.27
CA GLY A 170 12.41 15.95 0.73
C GLY A 170 12.27 14.52 1.24
N ASN A 171 11.24 13.81 0.82
CA ASN A 171 11.06 12.39 1.17
C ASN A 171 12.10 11.54 0.46
N SER A 172 12.71 10.61 1.18
CA SER A 172 13.76 9.74 0.64
C SER A 172 13.35 8.27 0.73
N VAL A 173 13.72 7.50 -0.29
CA VAL A 173 13.54 6.05 -0.36
C VAL A 173 14.90 5.42 -0.63
N THR A 174 15.23 4.36 0.13
CA THR A 174 16.43 3.56 -0.14
C THR A 174 16.01 2.23 -0.75
N ILE A 175 16.55 1.92 -1.91
CA ILE A 175 16.28 0.71 -2.67
C ILE A 175 17.52 -0.14 -2.79
N GLN A 176 17.33 -1.47 -2.76
CA GLN A 176 18.37 -2.45 -3.06
C GLN A 176 18.35 -2.73 -4.56
N VAL A 177 19.43 -2.36 -5.24
CA VAL A 177 19.57 -2.59 -6.68
C VAL A 177 20.02 -4.02 -6.92
N PRO A 178 19.26 -4.85 -7.67
CA PRO A 178 19.62 -6.23 -7.97
C PRO A 178 21.00 -6.36 -8.64
N LYS A 179 21.62 -7.53 -8.46
CA LYS A 179 23.00 -7.75 -8.95
C LYS A 179 23.13 -7.84 -10.47
N ASP A 180 22.06 -8.20 -11.13
CA ASP A 180 21.94 -8.32 -12.58
C ASP A 180 21.87 -6.97 -13.32
N ILE A 181 21.83 -5.87 -12.57
CA ILE A 181 21.89 -4.52 -13.13
C ILE A 181 23.34 -4.14 -13.41
N GLU A 182 23.74 -4.26 -14.66
CA GLU A 182 25.12 -4.02 -15.10
C GLU A 182 25.54 -2.55 -14.93
N LYS A 183 24.63 -1.60 -15.15
CA LYS A 183 24.94 -0.15 -15.10
C LYS A 183 24.90 0.47 -13.69
N PHE A 184 24.81 -0.37 -12.65
CA PHE A 184 24.81 0.14 -11.26
C PHE A 184 26.07 0.96 -10.95
N ASP A 185 27.23 0.53 -11.45
CA ASP A 185 28.50 1.20 -11.17
C ASP A 185 28.65 2.56 -11.86
N GLU A 186 27.82 2.83 -12.87
CA GLU A 186 27.76 4.11 -13.59
C GLU A 186 26.95 5.18 -12.81
N LEU A 187 26.11 4.76 -11.87
CA LEU A 187 25.27 5.65 -11.05
C LEU A 187 26.13 6.60 -10.20
N LYS A 188 25.70 7.84 -10.12
CA LYS A 188 26.36 8.92 -9.35
C LYS A 188 25.35 9.63 -8.45
N VAL A 189 25.83 10.11 -7.32
CA VAL A 189 25.09 11.08 -6.51
C VAL A 189 24.88 12.35 -7.36
N GLY A 190 23.65 12.85 -7.38
CA GLY A 190 23.22 13.95 -8.23
C GLY A 190 22.51 13.52 -9.53
N ASP A 191 22.59 12.25 -9.90
CA ASP A 191 21.82 11.76 -11.05
C ASP A 191 20.31 11.94 -10.80
N LYS A 192 19.59 12.31 -11.85
CA LYS A 192 18.14 12.49 -11.82
C LYS A 192 17.43 11.18 -12.17
N VAL A 193 16.32 10.94 -11.52
CA VAL A 193 15.50 9.74 -11.65
C VAL A 193 14.04 10.15 -11.85
N ASN A 194 13.44 9.74 -12.96
CA ASN A 194 12.00 9.81 -13.12
C ASN A 194 11.38 8.73 -12.23
N ALA A 195 10.62 9.17 -11.22
CA ALA A 195 9.94 8.30 -10.28
C ALA A 195 8.42 8.42 -10.46
N ARG A 196 7.76 7.30 -10.73
CA ARG A 196 6.31 7.20 -10.78
C ARG A 196 5.84 6.35 -9.61
N TYR A 197 5.03 6.95 -8.74
CA TYR A 197 4.41 6.30 -7.61
C TYR A 197 2.91 6.11 -7.86
N ILE A 198 2.43 4.91 -7.59
CA ILE A 198 1.01 4.58 -7.64
C ILE A 198 0.62 4.04 -6.28
N GLN A 199 -0.44 4.55 -5.72
CA GLN A 199 -1.07 4.00 -4.54
C GLN A 199 -2.54 3.76 -4.83
N ALA A 200 -3.01 2.55 -4.54
CA ALA A 200 -4.41 2.22 -4.67
C ALA A 200 -4.89 1.52 -3.40
N PHE A 201 -6.10 1.86 -2.98
CA PHE A 201 -6.81 1.07 -2.01
C PHE A 201 -8.23 0.77 -2.51
N ALA A 202 -8.69 -0.43 -2.19
CA ALA A 202 -10.05 -0.84 -2.48
C ALA A 202 -10.68 -1.37 -1.19
N VAL A 203 -11.86 -0.86 -0.87
CA VAL A 203 -12.71 -1.39 0.19
C VAL A 203 -13.96 -1.96 -0.45
N SER A 204 -14.30 -3.19 -0.14
CA SER A 204 -15.50 -3.83 -0.66
C SER A 204 -16.19 -4.67 0.42
N VAL A 205 -17.50 -4.80 0.29
CA VAL A 205 -18.30 -5.69 1.12
C VAL A 205 -18.73 -6.90 0.30
N GLN A 206 -18.47 -8.08 0.84
CA GLN A 206 -18.82 -9.36 0.23
C GLN A 206 -19.83 -10.09 1.12
N LYS A 207 -20.89 -10.62 0.52
CA LYS A 207 -21.83 -11.49 1.22
C LYS A 207 -21.16 -12.84 1.52
N VAL A 208 -21.36 -13.34 2.71
CA VAL A 208 -21.03 -14.72 3.06
C VAL A 208 -22.30 -15.57 2.85
N ASP A 209 -22.24 -16.50 1.92
CA ASP A 209 -23.32 -17.47 1.66
C ASP A 209 -23.35 -18.56 2.73
#